data_4676e712cf9d8bf552fe36586a2eb73f
#
_entry.id   4676e712cf9d8bf552fe36586a2eb73f
#
_cell.length_a   1.000
_cell.length_b   1.000
_cell.length_c   1.000
_cell.angle_alpha   90.00
_cell.angle_beta   90.00
_cell.angle_gamma   90.00
#
_symmetry.space_group_name_H-M   'P 1'
#
loop_
_entity.id
_entity.type
_entity.pdbx_description
1 polymer ?
#
loop_
_entity_poly.entity_id
_entity_poly.type
_entity_poly.pdbx_seq_one_letter_code
_entity_poly.pdbx_strand_id
1 'polypeptide(L)'
;MKFLRILTLLVAGMFAAPFGIAYAQPAPPLKAKNVVLVHGAWADGSSWAEVIPLLQAAGLKVTAVQNPLTSPKDSVEATRRALALQDGPTVLVAHSWAGTVISEVGTDPKVTSLVYIAARAPDANEDFVALSGKFPARAVRAGIQQHDGFTTLSEEAFLKYFANGVAPEKGKVLYAVQWPTAASIFAGRTTVAAWHSKPTWYAVSKNDQTINPDLERFLAKRMNATTVELDAGHLSLVSHPKDVANLILAAAGQGQS
;
A
#
# COMPACT_ATOMS: atom_id res chain seq x y z
N MET A 1 -88.95 9.30 -28.31
CA MET A 1 -87.67 9.96 -27.91
C MET A 1 -86.68 8.87 -27.41
N LYS A 2 -85.69 8.43 -28.25
CA LYS A 2 -84.72 7.36 -27.93
C LYS A 2 -83.39 8.02 -27.66
N PHE A 3 -82.84 7.92 -26.42
CA PHE A 3 -81.52 8.40 -26.05
C PHE A 3 -80.52 7.32 -26.41
N LEU A 4 -79.57 7.68 -27.31
CA LEU A 4 -78.41 6.87 -27.71
C LEU A 4 -77.27 7.16 -26.71
N ARG A 5 -76.83 6.14 -25.96
CA ARG A 5 -75.66 6.22 -25.08
C ARG A 5 -74.42 5.82 -25.89
N ILE A 6 -73.52 6.78 -26.07
CA ILE A 6 -72.24 6.55 -26.68
C ILE A 6 -71.24 6.04 -25.58
N LEU A 7 -70.74 4.85 -25.75
CA LEU A 7 -69.76 4.23 -24.85
C LEU A 7 -68.30 4.56 -25.39
N THR A 8 -67.62 5.42 -24.68
CA THR A 8 -66.21 5.78 -25.03
C THR A 8 -65.29 4.74 -24.45
N LEU A 9 -64.58 3.95 -25.27
CA LEU A 9 -63.49 3.06 -24.88
C LEU A 9 -62.21 3.87 -24.69
N LEU A 10 -61.69 3.92 -23.45
CA LEU A 10 -60.37 4.38 -23.17
C LEU A 10 -59.36 3.25 -23.42
N VAL A 11 -58.51 3.40 -24.46
CA VAL A 11 -57.38 2.51 -24.69
C VAL A 11 -56.20 3.05 -23.90
N ALA A 12 -55.81 2.38 -22.81
CA ALA A 12 -54.61 2.66 -22.04
C ALA A 12 -53.38 2.11 -22.81
N GLY A 13 -52.63 2.99 -23.45
CA GLY A 13 -51.37 2.65 -24.07
C GLY A 13 -50.28 2.43 -22.99
N MET A 14 -49.83 1.19 -22.84
CA MET A 14 -48.61 0.86 -22.05
C MET A 14 -47.36 1.31 -22.81
N PHE A 15 -46.74 2.40 -22.41
CA PHE A 15 -45.43 2.78 -22.87
C PHE A 15 -44.38 1.90 -22.16
N ALA A 16 -43.83 0.92 -22.88
CA ALA A 16 -42.65 0.20 -22.43
C ALA A 16 -41.43 1.13 -22.57
N ALA A 17 -40.81 1.55 -21.45
CA ALA A 17 -39.54 2.26 -21.46
C ALA A 17 -38.43 1.33 -21.94
N PRO A 18 -37.55 1.74 -22.87
CA PRO A 18 -36.45 0.93 -23.28
C PRO A 18 -35.44 0.80 -22.11
N PHE A 19 -35.17 -0.42 -21.68
CA PHE A 19 -34.03 -0.74 -20.81
C PHE A 19 -32.74 -0.43 -21.58
N GLY A 20 -32.17 0.75 -21.36
CA GLY A 20 -30.84 1.09 -21.85
C GLY A 20 -29.78 0.24 -21.11
N ILE A 21 -29.10 -0.64 -21.85
CA ILE A 21 -27.90 -1.32 -21.34
C ILE A 21 -26.82 -0.24 -21.24
N ALA A 22 -26.51 0.17 -20.00
CA ALA A 22 -25.40 1.06 -19.74
C ALA A 22 -24.09 0.28 -20.00
N TYR A 23 -23.46 0.53 -21.12
CA TYR A 23 -22.09 0.06 -21.36
C TYR A 23 -21.17 0.80 -20.39
N ALA A 24 -20.49 0.06 -19.52
CA ALA A 24 -19.42 0.63 -18.68
C ALA A 24 -18.34 1.22 -19.60
N GLN A 25 -18.03 2.49 -19.44
CA GLN A 25 -16.96 3.13 -20.18
C GLN A 25 -15.64 2.42 -19.82
N PRO A 26 -14.76 2.12 -20.80
CA PRO A 26 -13.46 1.56 -20.51
C PRO A 26 -12.69 2.51 -19.58
N ALA A 27 -12.03 1.93 -18.57
CA ALA A 27 -11.19 2.71 -17.65
C ALA A 27 -10.13 3.50 -18.43
N PRO A 28 -9.79 4.73 -18.03
CA PRO A 28 -8.75 5.52 -18.69
C PRO A 28 -7.41 4.77 -18.65
N PRO A 29 -6.58 4.90 -19.70
CA PRO A 29 -5.31 4.18 -19.78
C PRO A 29 -4.38 4.59 -18.64
N LEU A 30 -3.69 3.61 -18.04
CA LEU A 30 -2.70 3.84 -16.98
C LEU A 30 -1.55 4.71 -17.51
N LYS A 31 -1.12 5.70 -16.73
CA LYS A 31 0.08 6.51 -17.03
C LYS A 31 1.36 5.75 -16.74
N ALA A 32 1.37 4.93 -15.65
CA ALA A 32 2.46 4.03 -15.33
C ALA A 32 2.27 2.67 -16.03
N LYS A 33 3.40 2.04 -16.41
CA LYS A 33 3.44 0.69 -16.99
C LYS A 33 3.86 -0.35 -15.97
N ASN A 34 4.64 0.09 -14.99
CA ASN A 34 5.33 -0.78 -14.03
C ASN A 34 4.98 -0.40 -12.60
N VAL A 35 5.03 -1.40 -11.72
CA VAL A 35 4.97 -1.23 -10.27
C VAL A 35 6.14 -1.98 -9.65
N VAL A 36 6.89 -1.31 -8.79
CA VAL A 36 7.93 -1.91 -7.94
C VAL A 36 7.43 -1.88 -6.50
N LEU A 37 7.30 -3.07 -5.89
CA LEU A 37 6.79 -3.28 -4.54
C LEU A 37 7.94 -3.61 -3.59
N VAL A 38 8.08 -2.89 -2.48
CA VAL A 38 9.15 -3.07 -1.50
C VAL A 38 8.53 -3.42 -0.14
N HIS A 39 8.84 -4.61 0.38
CA HIS A 39 8.38 -5.07 1.68
C HIS A 39 9.19 -4.46 2.83
N GLY A 40 8.57 -4.39 4.02
CA GLY A 40 9.16 -3.84 5.24
C GLY A 40 10.04 -4.84 6.01
N ALA A 41 10.37 -4.46 7.25
CA ALA A 41 11.07 -5.31 8.22
C ALA A 41 10.26 -6.58 8.55
N TRP A 42 10.96 -7.64 8.95
CA TRP A 42 10.38 -8.92 9.38
C TRP A 42 9.43 -9.57 8.37
N ALA A 43 9.59 -9.26 7.09
CA ALA A 43 8.77 -9.74 5.99
C ALA A 43 9.65 -10.10 4.80
N ASP A 44 9.02 -10.60 3.75
CA ASP A 44 9.63 -10.85 2.45
C ASP A 44 8.69 -10.44 1.31
N GLY A 45 9.10 -10.68 0.07
CA GLY A 45 8.31 -10.33 -1.12
C GLY A 45 6.96 -11.05 -1.21
N SER A 46 6.76 -12.19 -0.52
CA SER A 46 5.50 -12.91 -0.50
C SER A 46 4.37 -12.15 0.21
N SER A 47 4.71 -11.15 1.02
CA SER A 47 3.71 -10.24 1.62
C SER A 47 2.80 -9.58 0.58
N TRP A 48 3.27 -9.44 -0.66
CA TRP A 48 2.54 -8.84 -1.78
C TRP A 48 1.72 -9.83 -2.61
N ALA A 49 1.72 -11.13 -2.26
CA ALA A 49 1.12 -12.19 -3.06
C ALA A 49 -0.35 -11.94 -3.44
N GLU A 50 -1.12 -11.28 -2.56
CA GLU A 50 -2.54 -10.97 -2.82
C GLU A 50 -2.73 -9.72 -3.68
N VAL A 51 -1.79 -8.78 -3.64
CA VAL A 51 -1.85 -7.52 -4.39
C VAL A 51 -1.36 -7.71 -5.84
N ILE A 52 -0.31 -8.50 -6.02
CA ILE A 52 0.33 -8.72 -7.33
C ILE A 52 -0.67 -9.12 -8.42
N PRO A 53 -1.52 -10.15 -8.25
CA PRO A 53 -2.45 -10.56 -9.30
C PRO A 53 -3.49 -9.50 -9.65
N LEU A 54 -3.88 -8.66 -8.69
CA LEU A 54 -4.82 -7.56 -8.94
C LEU A 54 -4.20 -6.47 -9.83
N LEU A 55 -2.93 -6.14 -9.61
CA LEU A 55 -2.20 -5.18 -10.42
C LEU A 55 -1.90 -5.73 -11.82
N GLN A 56 -1.54 -7.01 -11.92
CA GLN A 56 -1.32 -7.69 -13.19
C GLN A 56 -2.60 -7.77 -14.03
N ALA A 57 -3.74 -8.07 -13.40
CA ALA A 57 -5.04 -8.08 -14.07
C ALA A 57 -5.43 -6.70 -14.63
N ALA A 58 -4.94 -5.63 -14.02
CA ALA A 58 -5.10 -4.26 -14.51
C ALA A 58 -4.08 -3.86 -15.61
N GLY A 59 -3.20 -4.79 -16.03
CA GLY A 59 -2.23 -4.58 -17.11
C GLY A 59 -0.88 -4.00 -16.70
N LEU A 60 -0.60 -3.91 -15.38
CA LEU A 60 0.71 -3.45 -14.90
C LEU A 60 1.73 -4.58 -14.85
N LYS A 61 2.99 -4.28 -15.20
CA LYS A 61 4.13 -5.15 -14.94
C LYS A 61 4.55 -4.95 -13.48
N VAL A 62 4.58 -6.03 -12.70
CA VAL A 62 4.84 -5.97 -11.26
C VAL A 62 6.15 -6.65 -10.92
N THR A 63 6.99 -5.97 -10.14
CA THR A 63 8.23 -6.50 -9.57
C THR A 63 8.19 -6.35 -8.06
N ALA A 64 8.24 -7.47 -7.32
CA ALA A 64 8.41 -7.45 -5.87
C ALA A 64 9.91 -7.59 -5.54
N VAL A 65 10.46 -6.59 -4.88
CA VAL A 65 11.85 -6.58 -4.42
C VAL A 65 12.01 -7.56 -3.27
N GLN A 66 13.00 -8.44 -3.36
CA GLN A 66 13.48 -9.20 -2.21
C GLN A 66 14.46 -8.30 -1.44
N ASN A 67 13.89 -7.58 -0.48
CA ASN A 67 14.64 -6.60 0.32
C ASN A 67 15.54 -7.33 1.32
N PRO A 68 16.88 -7.19 1.26
CA PRO A 68 17.79 -8.00 2.06
C PRO A 68 17.74 -7.70 3.57
N LEU A 69 17.30 -6.51 3.98
CA LEU A 69 17.15 -6.07 5.37
C LEU A 69 18.47 -6.15 6.20
N THR A 70 19.61 -6.22 5.54
CA THR A 70 20.95 -6.30 6.15
C THR A 70 21.53 -4.93 6.49
N SER A 71 21.20 -3.92 5.70
CA SER A 71 21.50 -2.52 5.96
C SER A 71 20.54 -1.60 5.19
N PRO A 72 20.43 -0.30 5.53
CA PRO A 72 19.69 0.66 4.71
C PRO A 72 20.27 0.74 3.29
N LYS A 73 21.59 0.72 3.17
CA LYS A 73 22.31 0.78 1.87
C LYS A 73 21.94 -0.42 0.99
N ASP A 74 21.99 -1.64 1.52
CA ASP A 74 21.70 -2.85 0.73
C ASP A 74 20.25 -2.85 0.23
N SER A 75 19.32 -2.39 1.06
CA SER A 75 17.89 -2.25 0.71
C SER A 75 17.67 -1.21 -0.39
N VAL A 76 18.36 -0.09 -0.31
CA VAL A 76 18.36 0.96 -1.33
C VAL A 76 18.92 0.42 -2.65
N GLU A 77 20.06 -0.27 -2.62
CA GLU A 77 20.70 -0.84 -3.81
C GLU A 77 19.84 -1.97 -4.44
N ALA A 78 19.18 -2.81 -3.63
CA ALA A 78 18.25 -3.82 -4.14
C ALA A 78 17.08 -3.17 -4.89
N THR A 79 16.53 -2.10 -4.34
CA THR A 79 15.43 -1.36 -4.97
C THR A 79 15.88 -0.62 -6.23
N ARG A 80 17.08 -0.01 -6.23
CA ARG A 80 17.67 0.61 -7.44
C ARG A 80 17.85 -0.40 -8.57
N ARG A 81 18.33 -1.61 -8.27
CA ARG A 81 18.45 -2.68 -9.27
C ARG A 81 17.11 -3.06 -9.86
N ALA A 82 16.06 -3.15 -9.03
CA ALA A 82 14.70 -3.42 -9.52
C ALA A 82 14.18 -2.28 -10.41
N LEU A 83 14.41 -1.02 -10.05
CA LEU A 83 14.05 0.15 -10.87
C LEU A 83 14.83 0.17 -12.20
N ALA A 84 16.12 -0.18 -12.20
CA ALA A 84 16.94 -0.23 -13.42
C ALA A 84 16.36 -1.16 -14.48
N LEU A 85 15.73 -2.26 -14.07
CA LEU A 85 15.09 -3.24 -14.95
C LEU A 85 13.75 -2.79 -15.54
N GLN A 86 13.17 -1.68 -15.06
CA GLN A 86 11.89 -1.20 -15.57
C GLN A 86 12.05 -0.49 -16.92
N ASP A 87 11.13 -0.76 -17.85
CA ASP A 87 11.12 -0.26 -19.23
C ASP A 87 10.33 1.04 -19.42
N GLY A 88 9.94 1.71 -18.35
CA GLY A 88 9.16 2.96 -18.46
C GLY A 88 8.63 3.49 -17.13
N PRO A 89 7.60 4.34 -17.19
CA PRO A 89 7.00 4.96 -16.02
C PRO A 89 6.58 3.95 -14.97
N THR A 90 6.98 4.17 -13.71
CA THR A 90 6.90 3.20 -12.63
C THR A 90 6.29 3.82 -11.37
N VAL A 91 5.30 3.15 -10.78
CA VAL A 91 4.85 3.41 -9.42
C VAL A 91 5.78 2.69 -8.45
N LEU A 92 6.31 3.40 -7.47
CA LEU A 92 7.14 2.81 -6.43
C LEU A 92 6.35 2.73 -5.13
N VAL A 93 6.20 1.52 -4.60
CA VAL A 93 5.32 1.21 -3.46
C VAL A 93 6.13 0.63 -2.31
N ALA A 94 5.88 1.11 -1.11
CA ALA A 94 6.50 0.57 0.09
C ALA A 94 5.48 0.20 1.16
N HIS A 95 5.80 -0.87 1.88
CA HIS A 95 5.14 -1.21 3.13
C HIS A 95 6.09 -0.96 4.30
N SER A 96 5.56 -0.39 5.39
CA SER A 96 6.24 -0.32 6.69
C SER A 96 7.61 0.39 6.64
N TRP A 97 8.67 -0.25 7.14
CA TRP A 97 10.03 0.29 7.13
C TRP A 97 10.53 0.66 5.72
N ALA A 98 10.09 -0.06 4.68
CA ALA A 98 10.53 0.22 3.31
C ALA A 98 10.11 1.61 2.80
N GLY A 99 9.22 2.31 3.48
CA GLY A 99 8.97 3.73 3.20
C GLY A 99 10.23 4.59 3.32
N THR A 100 11.18 4.22 4.21
CA THR A 100 12.51 4.84 4.27
C THR A 100 13.28 4.60 2.96
N VAL A 101 13.20 3.39 2.41
CA VAL A 101 13.88 3.04 1.15
C VAL A 101 13.33 3.84 -0.02
N ILE A 102 11.99 3.89 -0.17
CA ILE A 102 11.40 4.62 -1.31
C ILE A 102 11.52 6.13 -1.17
N SER A 103 11.61 6.66 0.06
CA SER A 103 11.93 8.07 0.27
C SER A 103 13.34 8.42 -0.23
N GLU A 104 14.30 7.48 -0.16
CA GLU A 104 15.66 7.65 -0.66
C GLU A 104 15.78 7.49 -2.18
N VAL A 105 15.14 6.46 -2.77
CA VAL A 105 15.33 6.13 -4.20
C VAL A 105 14.27 6.71 -5.13
N GLY A 106 13.20 7.24 -4.58
CA GLY A 106 12.02 7.68 -5.37
C GLY A 106 12.27 8.90 -6.27
N THR A 107 13.43 9.55 -6.18
CA THR A 107 13.86 10.61 -7.10
C THR A 107 14.28 10.07 -8.47
N ASP A 108 14.40 8.74 -8.64
CA ASP A 108 14.70 8.12 -9.94
C ASP A 108 13.74 8.65 -11.01
N PRO A 109 14.24 9.03 -12.21
CA PRO A 109 13.43 9.62 -13.27
C PRO A 109 12.34 8.69 -13.80
N LYS A 110 12.46 7.37 -13.67
CA LYS A 110 11.41 6.41 -14.02
C LYS A 110 10.25 6.43 -13.04
N VAL A 111 10.46 6.85 -11.78
CA VAL A 111 9.43 6.89 -10.75
C VAL A 111 8.49 8.06 -11.00
N THR A 112 7.22 7.76 -11.25
CA THR A 112 6.17 8.76 -11.51
C THR A 112 5.37 9.09 -10.27
N SER A 113 5.31 8.17 -9.31
CA SER A 113 4.52 8.33 -8.08
C SER A 113 5.01 7.40 -6.98
N LEU A 114 4.75 7.78 -5.73
CA LEU A 114 5.10 7.04 -4.52
C LEU A 114 3.84 6.60 -3.79
N VAL A 115 3.81 5.34 -3.31
CA VAL A 115 2.71 4.82 -2.50
C VAL A 115 3.27 4.24 -1.20
N TYR A 116 2.76 4.72 -0.09
CA TYR A 116 3.13 4.32 1.26
C TYR A 116 1.97 3.55 1.90
N ILE A 117 2.21 2.32 2.32
CA ILE A 117 1.20 1.45 2.95
C ILE A 117 1.64 1.22 4.40
N ALA A 118 0.93 1.80 5.39
CA ALA A 118 1.29 1.73 6.80
C ALA A 118 2.82 1.92 7.00
N ALA A 119 3.40 2.98 6.40
CA ALA A 119 4.83 3.05 6.16
C ALA A 119 5.49 4.29 6.78
N ARG A 120 6.80 4.18 7.06
CA ARG A 120 7.64 5.32 7.37
C ARG A 120 7.73 6.25 6.16
N ALA A 121 7.88 7.55 6.42
CA ALA A 121 8.14 8.55 5.39
C ALA A 121 9.06 9.63 5.98
N PRO A 122 10.35 9.30 6.21
CA PRO A 122 11.29 10.27 6.77
C PRO A 122 11.54 11.44 5.84
N ASP A 123 11.84 12.60 6.43
CA ASP A 123 12.47 13.70 5.71
C ASP A 123 13.98 13.47 5.59
N ALA A 124 14.65 14.26 4.73
CA ALA A 124 16.09 14.18 4.55
C ALA A 124 16.83 14.39 5.88
N ASN A 125 17.73 13.50 6.23
CA ASN A 125 18.51 13.48 7.48
C ASN A 125 17.68 13.44 8.78
N GLU A 126 16.38 13.17 8.69
CA GLU A 126 15.50 13.11 9.86
C GLU A 126 15.86 11.94 10.79
N ASP A 127 15.86 12.20 12.08
CA ASP A 127 15.85 11.15 13.10
C ASP A 127 14.44 10.59 13.26
N PHE A 128 14.11 9.56 12.45
CA PHE A 128 12.79 8.96 12.48
C PHE A 128 12.49 8.23 13.80
N VAL A 129 13.51 7.79 14.53
CA VAL A 129 13.33 7.18 15.87
C VAL A 129 12.83 8.24 16.84
N ALA A 130 13.48 9.40 16.86
CA ALA A 130 13.05 10.53 17.69
C ALA A 130 11.66 11.04 17.30
N LEU A 131 11.35 11.14 15.99
CA LEU A 131 10.01 11.50 15.53
C LEU A 131 8.96 10.50 16.03
N SER A 132 9.18 9.21 15.81
CA SER A 132 8.22 8.17 16.20
C SER A 132 8.04 8.08 17.73
N GLY A 133 9.07 8.46 18.49
CA GLY A 133 9.02 8.53 19.94
C GLY A 133 8.05 9.57 20.50
N LYS A 134 7.59 10.52 19.69
CA LYS A 134 6.56 11.51 20.06
C LYS A 134 5.14 10.92 20.09
N PHE A 135 4.97 9.69 19.60
CA PHE A 135 3.70 8.98 19.54
C PHE A 135 3.74 7.76 20.49
N PRO A 136 2.61 7.36 21.06
CA PRO A 136 2.57 6.20 21.96
C PRO A 136 3.17 4.95 21.31
N ALA A 137 4.03 4.25 22.06
CA ALA A 137 4.65 3.02 21.61
C ALA A 137 3.59 1.94 21.37
N ARG A 138 3.81 1.10 20.33
CA ARG A 138 2.89 0.01 19.98
C ARG A 138 3.34 -1.32 20.58
N ALA A 139 2.36 -2.21 20.78
CA ALA A 139 2.54 -3.45 21.52
C ALA A 139 3.55 -4.42 20.89
N VAL A 140 3.74 -4.38 19.56
CA VAL A 140 4.71 -5.23 18.84
C VAL A 140 6.13 -5.10 19.39
N ARG A 141 6.50 -3.94 19.94
CA ARG A 141 7.86 -3.68 20.46
C ARG A 141 8.29 -4.64 21.57
N ALA A 142 7.36 -5.09 22.41
CA ALA A 142 7.66 -6.03 23.49
C ALA A 142 8.07 -7.43 23.00
N GLY A 143 7.73 -7.77 21.76
CA GLY A 143 8.05 -9.07 21.16
C GLY A 143 9.27 -9.07 20.25
N ILE A 144 10.01 -7.96 20.15
CA ILE A 144 11.25 -7.91 19.36
C ILE A 144 12.34 -8.73 20.07
N GLN A 145 12.85 -9.72 19.36
CA GLN A 145 13.97 -10.57 19.78
C GLN A 145 15.24 -10.16 19.06
N GLN A 146 16.39 -10.17 19.73
CA GLN A 146 17.69 -9.80 19.15
C GLN A 146 18.62 -11.01 19.09
N HIS A 147 19.27 -11.19 17.95
CA HIS A 147 20.22 -12.28 17.67
C HIS A 147 21.33 -11.72 16.78
N ASP A 148 22.56 -11.65 17.28
CA ASP A 148 23.77 -11.28 16.52
C ASP A 148 23.63 -10.02 15.65
N GLY A 149 23.01 -8.96 16.20
CA GLY A 149 22.79 -7.70 15.48
C GLY A 149 21.53 -7.66 14.60
N PHE A 150 20.83 -8.77 14.50
CA PHE A 150 19.53 -8.87 13.80
C PHE A 150 18.37 -8.95 14.81
N THR A 151 17.18 -8.63 14.31
CA THR A 151 15.95 -8.72 15.06
C THR A 151 14.93 -9.58 14.34
N THR A 152 14.13 -10.31 15.12
CA THR A 152 12.91 -10.99 14.70
C THR A 152 11.78 -10.63 15.66
N LEU A 153 10.56 -10.96 15.31
CA LEU A 153 9.43 -10.94 16.23
C LEU A 153 9.20 -12.34 16.79
N SER A 154 8.88 -12.44 18.08
CA SER A 154 8.34 -13.69 18.62
C SER A 154 7.06 -14.09 17.91
N GLU A 155 6.72 -15.38 17.88
CA GLU A 155 5.50 -15.87 17.23
C GLU A 155 4.25 -15.17 17.77
N GLU A 156 4.16 -15.05 19.10
CA GLU A 156 3.04 -14.34 19.73
C GLU A 156 2.92 -12.89 19.24
N ALA A 157 4.02 -12.13 19.24
CA ALA A 157 3.99 -10.73 18.84
C ALA A 157 3.72 -10.58 17.33
N PHE A 158 4.26 -11.49 16.53
CA PHE A 158 4.00 -11.51 15.09
C PHE A 158 2.51 -11.73 14.81
N LEU A 159 1.92 -12.80 15.36
CA LEU A 159 0.53 -13.16 15.09
C LEU A 159 -0.46 -12.16 15.70
N LYS A 160 -0.20 -11.70 16.92
CA LYS A 160 -1.13 -10.85 17.67
C LYS A 160 -1.08 -9.37 17.29
N TYR A 161 0.11 -8.86 16.96
CA TYR A 161 0.31 -7.43 16.76
C TYR A 161 0.77 -7.05 15.35
N PHE A 162 1.73 -7.80 14.75
CA PHE A 162 2.21 -7.50 13.41
C PHE A 162 1.21 -7.95 12.34
N ALA A 163 0.66 -9.15 12.48
CA ALA A 163 -0.33 -9.73 11.58
C ALA A 163 -1.79 -9.60 12.10
N ASN A 164 -2.06 -8.63 12.99
CA ASN A 164 -3.41 -8.42 13.49
C ASN A 164 -4.40 -8.11 12.34
N GLY A 165 -5.54 -8.82 12.35
CA GLY A 165 -6.54 -8.73 11.27
C GLY A 165 -6.25 -9.60 10.04
N VAL A 166 -5.15 -10.36 10.03
CA VAL A 166 -4.87 -11.40 9.04
C VAL A 166 -5.45 -12.74 9.51
N ALA A 167 -5.97 -13.57 8.58
CA ALA A 167 -6.44 -14.91 8.90
C ALA A 167 -5.32 -15.74 9.58
N PRO A 168 -5.61 -16.48 10.67
CA PRO A 168 -4.59 -17.14 11.49
C PRO A 168 -3.65 -18.05 10.72
N GLU A 169 -4.16 -18.85 9.78
CA GLU A 169 -3.37 -19.78 8.97
C GLU A 169 -2.39 -19.03 8.07
N LYS A 170 -2.84 -17.93 7.47
CA LYS A 170 -1.98 -17.07 6.66
C LYS A 170 -0.95 -16.33 7.52
N GLY A 171 -1.33 -15.89 8.72
CA GLY A 171 -0.43 -15.29 9.69
C GLY A 171 0.73 -16.23 10.07
N LYS A 172 0.46 -17.52 10.28
CA LYS A 172 1.49 -18.55 10.56
C LYS A 172 2.45 -18.76 9.38
N VAL A 173 1.94 -18.74 8.14
CA VAL A 173 2.80 -18.81 6.95
C VAL A 173 3.72 -17.59 6.88
N LEU A 174 3.17 -16.40 7.08
CA LEU A 174 3.95 -15.15 7.07
C LEU A 174 4.99 -15.11 8.20
N TYR A 175 4.67 -15.67 9.37
CA TYR A 175 5.63 -15.83 10.46
C TYR A 175 6.78 -16.75 10.06
N ALA A 176 6.49 -17.87 9.40
CA ALA A 176 7.50 -18.85 8.98
C ALA A 176 8.48 -18.29 7.93
N VAL A 177 8.03 -17.35 7.11
CA VAL A 177 8.88 -16.65 6.10
C VAL A 177 9.40 -15.30 6.60
N GLN A 178 9.20 -14.98 7.88
CA GLN A 178 9.76 -13.80 8.51
C GLN A 178 11.27 -13.73 8.29
N TRP A 179 11.77 -12.65 7.67
CA TRP A 179 13.19 -12.48 7.41
C TRP A 179 13.86 -11.71 8.55
N PRO A 180 15.00 -12.19 9.09
CA PRO A 180 15.75 -11.45 10.10
C PRO A 180 16.15 -10.06 9.59
N THR A 181 15.95 -9.07 10.42
CA THR A 181 16.15 -7.67 10.08
C THR A 181 17.28 -7.08 10.90
N ALA A 182 18.31 -6.53 10.28
CA ALA A 182 19.40 -5.88 11.01
C ALA A 182 18.86 -4.75 11.88
N ALA A 183 19.24 -4.73 13.17
CA ALA A 183 18.76 -3.72 14.11
C ALA A 183 19.15 -2.29 13.68
N SER A 184 20.28 -2.16 12.99
CA SER A 184 20.80 -0.89 12.49
C SER A 184 19.91 -0.18 11.47
N ILE A 185 19.04 -0.91 10.74
CA ILE A 185 18.20 -0.27 9.72
C ILE A 185 17.20 0.73 10.31
N PHE A 186 16.78 0.50 11.55
CA PHE A 186 15.75 1.34 12.19
C PHE A 186 16.25 2.74 12.56
N ALA A 187 17.57 2.93 12.73
CA ALA A 187 18.22 4.22 13.00
C ALA A 187 18.79 4.89 11.74
N GLY A 188 18.71 4.20 10.59
CA GLY A 188 19.19 4.75 9.32
C GLY A 188 18.42 6.00 8.90
N ARG A 189 19.16 6.98 8.34
CA ARG A 189 18.59 8.23 7.84
C ARG A 189 18.66 8.25 6.32
N THR A 190 17.71 8.92 5.69
CA THR A 190 17.73 9.20 4.24
C THR A 190 18.53 10.46 3.95
N THR A 191 19.12 10.54 2.77
CA THR A 191 19.83 11.74 2.30
C THR A 191 18.90 12.68 1.56
N VAL A 192 17.81 12.15 1.03
CA VAL A 192 16.74 12.86 0.33
C VAL A 192 15.37 12.41 0.82
N ALA A 193 14.34 13.17 0.51
CA ALA A 193 12.95 12.80 0.74
C ALA A 193 12.16 12.98 -0.56
N ALA A 194 12.10 11.91 -1.35
CA ALA A 194 11.51 11.94 -2.71
C ALA A 194 10.06 12.41 -2.75
N TRP A 195 9.33 12.27 -1.65
CA TRP A 195 7.95 12.72 -1.52
C TRP A 195 7.77 14.25 -1.59
N HIS A 196 8.84 15.04 -1.46
CA HIS A 196 8.80 16.48 -1.74
C HIS A 196 8.65 16.81 -3.24
N SER A 197 9.03 15.88 -4.12
CA SER A 197 9.08 16.11 -5.57
C SER A 197 8.19 15.18 -6.40
N LYS A 198 7.56 14.20 -5.77
CA LYS A 198 6.72 13.21 -6.46
C LYS A 198 5.30 13.22 -5.92
N PRO A 199 4.28 13.04 -6.77
CA PRO A 199 2.93 12.75 -6.32
C PRO A 199 2.92 11.53 -5.38
N THR A 200 2.22 11.64 -4.26
CA THR A 200 2.31 10.67 -3.18
C THR A 200 0.93 10.22 -2.71
N TRP A 201 0.79 8.91 -2.45
CA TRP A 201 -0.40 8.26 -1.88
C TRP A 201 -0.04 7.57 -0.59
N TYR A 202 -1.01 7.51 0.32
CA TYR A 202 -0.82 6.85 1.62
C TYR A 202 -2.06 6.05 2.03
N ALA A 203 -1.85 4.79 2.45
CA ALA A 203 -2.85 3.99 3.15
C ALA A 203 -2.53 3.97 4.64
N VAL A 204 -3.38 4.59 5.45
CA VAL A 204 -3.32 4.54 6.91
C VAL A 204 -4.05 3.29 7.38
N SER A 205 -3.40 2.49 8.22
CA SER A 205 -3.99 1.32 8.87
C SER A 205 -4.51 1.69 10.26
N LYS A 206 -5.85 1.87 10.41
CA LYS A 206 -6.46 2.40 11.65
C LYS A 206 -6.19 1.57 12.91
N ASN A 207 -6.00 0.26 12.74
CA ASN A 207 -5.79 -0.68 13.84
C ASN A 207 -4.33 -1.16 13.94
N ASP A 208 -3.38 -0.45 13.32
CA ASP A 208 -1.97 -0.83 13.32
C ASP A 208 -1.40 -0.90 14.74
N GLN A 209 -0.79 -2.06 15.08
CA GLN A 209 -0.14 -2.32 16.35
C GLN A 209 1.40 -2.28 16.26
N THR A 210 1.94 -1.89 15.10
CA THR A 210 3.37 -1.80 14.77
C THR A 210 3.82 -0.36 14.59
N ILE A 211 3.15 0.39 13.71
CA ILE A 211 3.29 1.85 13.60
C ILE A 211 2.04 2.49 14.23
N ASN A 212 2.22 3.60 14.93
CA ASN A 212 1.08 4.30 15.51
C ASN A 212 0.23 4.94 14.40
N PRO A 213 -1.09 4.70 14.33
CA PRO A 213 -1.95 5.29 13.29
C PRO A 213 -1.94 6.82 13.25
N ASP A 214 -1.74 7.48 14.40
CA ASP A 214 -1.63 8.95 14.43
C ASP A 214 -0.29 9.43 13.85
N LEU A 215 0.79 8.64 13.98
CA LEU A 215 2.03 8.88 13.26
C LEU A 215 1.81 8.70 11.73
N GLU A 216 1.10 7.66 11.31
CA GLU A 216 0.78 7.46 9.89
C GLU A 216 -0.01 8.63 9.32
N ARG A 217 -1.04 9.13 10.05
CA ARG A 217 -1.81 10.33 9.67
C ARG A 217 -0.95 11.59 9.59
N PHE A 218 -0.05 11.75 10.57
CA PHE A 218 0.92 12.85 10.57
C PHE A 218 1.81 12.83 9.34
N LEU A 219 2.35 11.64 8.98
CA LEU A 219 3.20 11.46 7.81
C LEU A 219 2.43 11.72 6.50
N ALA A 220 1.24 11.15 6.35
CA ALA A 220 0.37 11.36 5.19
C ALA A 220 0.05 12.85 4.99
N LYS A 221 -0.31 13.55 6.06
CA LYS A 221 -0.60 15.00 6.04
C LYS A 221 0.66 15.81 5.68
N ARG A 222 1.81 15.48 6.27
CA ARG A 222 3.09 16.16 6.01
C ARG A 222 3.48 16.08 4.53
N MET A 223 3.27 14.93 3.92
CA MET A 223 3.55 14.70 2.50
C MET A 223 2.49 15.28 1.55
N ASN A 224 1.39 15.83 2.08
CA ASN A 224 0.22 16.20 1.28
C ASN A 224 -0.26 15.02 0.39
N ALA A 225 -0.23 13.80 0.94
CA ALA A 225 -0.53 12.58 0.21
C ALA A 225 -2.05 12.43 -0.04
N THR A 226 -2.42 11.89 -1.21
CA THR A 226 -3.77 11.35 -1.40
C THR A 226 -3.94 10.16 -0.46
N THR A 227 -4.81 10.29 0.54
CA THR A 227 -4.85 9.38 1.68
C THR A 227 -6.15 8.59 1.72
N VAL A 228 -6.05 7.29 2.02
CA VAL A 228 -7.18 6.44 2.42
C VAL A 228 -6.91 5.88 3.81
N GLU A 229 -7.96 5.68 4.61
CA GLU A 229 -7.87 5.01 5.90
C GLU A 229 -8.57 3.66 5.83
N LEU A 230 -7.83 2.60 6.13
CA LEU A 230 -8.31 1.22 6.09
C LEU A 230 -8.61 0.73 7.51
N ASP A 231 -9.68 -0.02 7.66
CA ASP A 231 -10.02 -0.70 8.93
C ASP A 231 -9.20 -1.98 9.08
N ALA A 232 -7.89 -1.82 9.01
CA ALA A 232 -6.89 -2.87 8.91
C ALA A 232 -5.81 -2.73 9.99
N GLY A 233 -5.14 -3.84 10.28
CA GLY A 233 -3.87 -3.86 11.01
C GLY A 233 -2.68 -3.53 10.11
N HIS A 234 -1.45 -3.76 10.62
CA HIS A 234 -0.21 -3.40 9.94
C HIS A 234 -0.07 -4.04 8.56
N LEU A 235 -0.48 -5.30 8.40
CA LEU A 235 -0.43 -6.02 7.12
C LEU A 235 -1.69 -5.79 6.27
N SER A 236 -2.07 -4.52 6.06
CA SER A 236 -3.23 -4.17 5.23
C SER A 236 -3.11 -4.67 3.78
N LEU A 237 -1.89 -4.80 3.25
CA LEU A 237 -1.62 -5.40 1.93
C LEU A 237 -2.05 -6.89 1.85
N VAL A 238 -2.16 -7.56 3.00
CA VAL A 238 -2.60 -8.96 3.09
C VAL A 238 -4.09 -9.08 3.42
N SER A 239 -4.58 -8.26 4.36
CA SER A 239 -5.97 -8.31 4.83
C SER A 239 -6.95 -7.52 3.96
N HIS A 240 -6.47 -6.46 3.28
CA HIS A 240 -7.26 -5.55 2.43
C HIS A 240 -6.59 -5.37 1.05
N PRO A 241 -6.24 -6.46 0.33
CA PRO A 241 -5.43 -6.37 -0.89
C PRO A 241 -6.12 -5.58 -2.01
N LYS A 242 -7.46 -5.61 -2.08
CA LYS A 242 -8.22 -4.86 -3.09
C LYS A 242 -8.11 -3.34 -2.87
N ASP A 243 -8.22 -2.89 -1.62
CA ASP A 243 -8.13 -1.46 -1.31
C ASP A 243 -6.71 -0.94 -1.55
N VAL A 244 -5.69 -1.75 -1.17
CA VAL A 244 -4.29 -1.44 -1.45
C VAL A 244 -4.02 -1.41 -2.97
N ALA A 245 -4.52 -2.39 -3.72
CA ALA A 245 -4.39 -2.40 -5.18
C ALA A 245 -5.07 -1.18 -5.82
N ASN A 246 -6.27 -0.80 -5.39
CA ASN A 246 -6.99 0.36 -5.88
C ASN A 246 -6.19 1.67 -5.64
N LEU A 247 -5.56 1.82 -4.48
CA LEU A 247 -4.70 2.97 -4.19
C LEU A 247 -3.49 3.01 -5.13
N ILE A 248 -2.86 1.86 -5.38
CA ILE A 248 -1.73 1.75 -6.32
C ILE A 248 -2.18 2.06 -7.76
N LEU A 249 -3.34 1.58 -8.17
CA LEU A 249 -3.92 1.86 -9.49
C LEU A 249 -4.24 3.35 -9.66
N ALA A 250 -4.78 4.00 -8.63
CA ALA A 250 -4.98 5.46 -8.63
C ALA A 250 -3.64 6.20 -8.81
N ALA A 251 -2.58 5.76 -8.14
CA ALA A 251 -1.23 6.31 -8.28
C ALA A 251 -0.64 6.03 -9.69
N ALA A 252 -1.04 4.95 -10.35
CA ALA A 252 -0.67 4.63 -11.72
C ALA A 252 -1.42 5.47 -12.78
N GLY A 253 -2.39 6.26 -12.36
CA GLY A 253 -3.18 7.14 -13.23
C GLY A 253 -4.53 6.57 -13.68
N GLN A 254 -4.98 5.46 -13.09
CA GLN A 254 -6.36 5.02 -13.23
C GLN A 254 -7.25 5.97 -12.41
N GLY A 255 -8.17 6.66 -13.05
CA GLY A 255 -9.16 7.49 -12.36
C GLY A 255 -9.98 6.63 -11.38
N GLN A 256 -10.30 7.18 -10.21
CA GLN A 256 -11.29 6.58 -9.33
C GLN A 256 -12.63 6.60 -10.08
N SER A 257 -13.15 5.41 -10.39
CA SER A 257 -14.48 5.21 -10.95
C SER A 257 -15.53 5.37 -9.87
#